data_03f549dc77198e53a1122daf7717ea36
#
_entry.id   03f549dc77198e53a1122daf7717ea36
#
_cell.length_a   1.000
_cell.length_b   1.000
_cell.length_c   1.000
_cell.angle_alpha   90.00
_cell.angle_beta   90.00
_cell.angle_gamma   90.00
#
_symmetry.space_group_name_H-M   'P 1'
#
loop_
_entity.id
_entity.type
_entity.pdbx_description
1 polymer ?
#
loop_
_entity_poly.entity_id
_entity_poly.type
_entity_poly.pdbx_seq_one_letter_code
_entity_poly.pdbx_strand_id
1 'polypeptide(L)'
;MAASTRNGLAGPTTFEFDWTPPDTDQGPVNFYAAGNAANGNGSPSGDHIYTTASSLTFAAAKKPAVTQNGIVSAASYKATAVAAGTWITIYGTDLASSTRLWASKDFVGGALPTSLDGVSVTVNGKAGFVEYVSPGQLNVLTPDDRSTGPVQVQVKTLGGAADPATITLQTTAPALFTFDGTVAASTHVDGTLIGAPGLFPAAPAATTPAKPGETVVFYGSGFGATNPATSTGALVTQVSPLAATDLSITIGGASAKISFAGLIPNNAGLYQFNVEVPATAPDGDLSVVATVGGFSSAVAGINVKK
;
A
#
# COMPACT_ATOMS: atom_id res chain seq x y z
N MET A 1 22.68 -1.29 -33.22
CA MET A 1 24.12 -1.28 -32.96
C MET A 1 24.48 0.06 -32.33
N ALA A 2 25.03 0.06 -31.13
CA ALA A 2 25.59 1.25 -30.52
C ALA A 2 27.11 1.23 -30.80
N ALA A 3 27.64 2.29 -31.36
CA ALA A 3 29.08 2.46 -31.57
C ALA A 3 29.52 3.75 -30.85
N SER A 4 30.60 3.67 -30.09
CA SER A 4 31.23 4.79 -29.45
C SER A 4 32.74 4.75 -29.66
N THR A 5 33.34 5.91 -29.92
CA THR A 5 34.79 6.04 -30.11
C THR A 5 35.35 7.04 -29.11
N ARG A 6 36.41 6.65 -28.41
CA ARG A 6 37.21 7.56 -27.58
C ARG A 6 38.64 7.61 -28.11
N ASN A 7 39.00 8.71 -28.69
CA ASN A 7 40.31 8.93 -29.26
C ASN A 7 41.27 9.49 -28.21
N GLY A 8 42.54 9.03 -28.22
CA GLY A 8 43.64 9.63 -27.45
C GLY A 8 43.67 9.30 -25.96
N LEU A 9 42.94 8.28 -25.49
CA LEU A 9 43.01 7.80 -24.12
C LEU A 9 43.92 6.57 -24.04
N ALA A 10 45.00 6.65 -23.27
CA ALA A 10 45.80 5.49 -22.88
C ALA A 10 45.19 4.91 -21.59
N GLY A 11 44.94 3.61 -21.54
CA GLY A 11 44.45 2.87 -20.40
C GLY A 11 43.02 2.30 -20.57
N PRO A 12 42.47 1.63 -19.57
CA PRO A 12 41.16 1.00 -19.65
C PRO A 12 40.06 2.03 -19.85
N THR A 13 39.18 1.79 -20.81
CA THR A 13 38.02 2.63 -21.10
C THR A 13 36.76 1.83 -20.93
N THR A 14 35.80 2.37 -20.15
CA THR A 14 34.48 1.78 -19.92
C THR A 14 33.45 2.46 -20.84
N PHE A 15 32.62 1.65 -21.47
CA PHE A 15 31.45 2.06 -22.21
C PHE A 15 30.21 1.50 -21.49
N GLU A 16 29.25 2.36 -21.19
CA GLU A 16 28.01 1.99 -20.55
C GLU A 16 26.86 2.15 -21.54
N PHE A 17 25.90 1.28 -21.47
CA PHE A 17 24.63 1.39 -22.20
C PHE A 17 23.49 0.84 -21.35
N ASP A 18 22.33 1.46 -21.45
CA ASP A 18 21.11 0.97 -20.84
C ASP A 18 20.38 0.05 -21.82
N TRP A 19 19.89 -1.06 -21.30
CA TRP A 19 19.05 -1.98 -22.03
C TRP A 19 17.81 -2.34 -21.22
N THR A 20 16.63 -2.17 -21.82
CA THR A 20 15.36 -2.55 -21.21
C THR A 20 14.99 -3.96 -21.69
N PRO A 21 14.86 -4.94 -20.80
CA PRO A 21 14.42 -6.27 -21.17
C PRO A 21 12.97 -6.24 -21.70
N PRO A 22 12.61 -7.14 -22.63
CA PRO A 22 11.22 -7.33 -23.01
C PRO A 22 10.40 -7.86 -21.84
N ASP A 23 9.11 -7.53 -21.81
CA ASP A 23 8.18 -7.94 -20.74
C ASP A 23 7.84 -9.45 -20.75
N THR A 24 8.22 -10.15 -21.82
CA THR A 24 7.99 -11.59 -21.99
C THR A 24 9.27 -12.31 -22.29
N ASP A 25 9.38 -13.57 -21.86
CA ASP A 25 10.52 -14.43 -22.17
C ASP A 25 10.66 -14.63 -23.69
N GLN A 26 11.77 -14.16 -24.23
CA GLN A 26 12.17 -14.33 -25.64
C GLN A 26 13.33 -15.33 -25.77
N GLY A 27 13.63 -16.05 -24.70
CA GLY A 27 14.81 -16.90 -24.62
C GLY A 27 16.09 -16.13 -24.21
N PRO A 28 17.26 -16.78 -24.26
CA PRO A 28 18.50 -16.15 -23.86
C PRO A 28 18.84 -14.93 -24.73
N VAL A 29 19.14 -13.81 -24.10
CA VAL A 29 19.62 -12.59 -24.77
C VAL A 29 21.16 -12.59 -24.74
N ASN A 30 21.77 -12.56 -25.90
CA ASN A 30 23.20 -12.55 -26.03
C ASN A 30 23.72 -11.17 -26.40
N PHE A 31 24.63 -10.65 -25.61
CA PHE A 31 25.36 -9.42 -25.86
C PHE A 31 26.73 -9.76 -26.43
N TYR A 32 27.07 -9.13 -27.52
CA TYR A 32 28.39 -9.26 -28.15
C TYR A 32 29.01 -7.88 -28.20
N ALA A 33 30.25 -7.78 -27.76
CA ALA A 33 31.03 -6.55 -27.87
C ALA A 33 32.34 -6.83 -28.56
N ALA A 34 32.77 -5.86 -29.38
CA ALA A 34 34.06 -5.86 -30.00
C ALA A 34 34.72 -4.49 -29.79
N GLY A 35 35.95 -4.48 -29.36
CA GLY A 35 36.77 -3.27 -29.18
C GLY A 35 38.04 -3.34 -30.02
N ASN A 36 38.37 -2.25 -30.70
CA ASN A 36 39.64 -2.07 -31.37
C ASN A 36 40.58 -1.22 -30.50
N ALA A 37 41.68 -1.79 -30.06
CA ALA A 37 42.78 -1.08 -29.44
C ALA A 37 43.77 -0.64 -30.54
N ALA A 38 43.49 0.54 -31.10
CA ALA A 38 44.30 1.13 -32.15
C ALA A 38 45.61 1.71 -31.62
N ASN A 39 46.70 1.51 -32.32
CA ASN A 39 48.01 2.05 -31.99
C ASN A 39 48.23 3.52 -32.40
N GLY A 40 47.20 4.17 -33.01
CA GLY A 40 47.21 5.56 -33.38
C GLY A 40 48.03 5.96 -34.57
N ASN A 41 48.52 5.00 -35.36
CA ASN A 41 49.38 5.27 -36.52
C ASN A 41 48.61 5.57 -37.83
N GLY A 42 47.29 5.60 -37.80
CA GLY A 42 46.42 5.84 -38.97
C GLY A 42 46.33 4.66 -39.94
N SER A 43 46.89 3.49 -39.58
CA SER A 43 46.88 2.26 -40.36
C SER A 43 46.27 1.13 -39.52
N PRO A 44 45.58 0.15 -40.13
CA PRO A 44 45.09 -1.02 -39.39
C PRO A 44 46.21 -1.98 -38.95
N SER A 45 47.46 -1.71 -39.35
CA SER A 45 48.61 -2.52 -38.97
C SER A 45 49.02 -2.27 -37.52
N GLY A 46 49.03 -3.34 -36.71
CA GLY A 46 49.37 -3.28 -35.29
C GLY A 46 48.20 -2.97 -34.35
N ASP A 47 47.00 -2.86 -34.88
CA ASP A 47 45.78 -2.77 -34.08
C ASP A 47 45.38 -4.14 -33.54
N HIS A 48 44.78 -4.18 -32.35
CA HIS A 48 44.26 -5.39 -31.73
C HIS A 48 42.76 -5.31 -31.54
N ILE A 49 42.05 -6.30 -32.04
CA ILE A 49 40.63 -6.45 -31.87
C ILE A 49 40.35 -7.45 -30.75
N TYR A 50 39.60 -7.01 -29.76
CA TYR A 50 39.14 -7.86 -28.66
C TYR A 50 37.63 -8.05 -28.78
N THR A 51 37.15 -9.24 -28.53
CA THR A 51 35.71 -9.55 -28.50
C THR A 51 35.32 -10.17 -27.18
N THR A 52 34.11 -9.89 -26.74
CA THR A 52 33.50 -10.55 -25.59
C THR A 52 32.06 -10.86 -25.88
N ALA A 53 31.51 -11.86 -25.21
CA ALA A 53 30.11 -12.19 -25.24
C ALA A 53 29.59 -12.43 -23.82
N SER A 54 28.37 -12.02 -23.54
CA SER A 54 27.66 -12.31 -22.30
C SER A 54 26.26 -12.76 -22.65
N SER A 55 25.75 -13.76 -21.96
CA SER A 55 24.37 -14.25 -22.12
C SER A 55 23.58 -14.01 -20.86
N LEU A 56 22.41 -13.39 -21.00
CA LEU A 56 21.42 -13.27 -19.96
C LEU A 56 20.27 -14.23 -20.26
N THR A 57 19.93 -15.07 -19.30
CA THR A 57 18.74 -15.92 -19.36
C THR A 57 17.62 -15.30 -18.56
N PHE A 58 16.40 -15.37 -19.10
CA PHE A 58 15.23 -14.98 -18.36
C PHE A 58 15.07 -15.90 -17.15
N ALA A 59 15.07 -15.34 -15.96
CA ALA A 59 14.73 -16.11 -14.77
C ALA A 59 13.21 -16.26 -14.73
N ALA A 60 12.71 -17.49 -14.87
CA ALA A 60 11.27 -17.75 -14.77
C ALA A 60 10.74 -17.19 -13.45
N ALA A 61 9.72 -16.34 -13.55
CA ALA A 61 9.09 -15.79 -12.36
C ALA A 61 8.45 -16.93 -11.56
N LYS A 62 8.67 -16.93 -10.25
CA LYS A 62 8.12 -17.96 -9.38
C LYS A 62 6.62 -17.73 -9.15
N LYS A 63 5.88 -18.84 -9.00
CA LYS A 63 4.47 -18.79 -8.62
C LYS A 63 4.35 -18.10 -7.25
N PRO A 64 3.49 -17.05 -7.13
CA PRO A 64 3.27 -16.40 -5.86
C PRO A 64 2.55 -17.32 -4.87
N ALA A 65 2.81 -17.14 -3.58
CA ALA A 65 2.08 -17.84 -2.52
C ALA A 65 1.63 -16.87 -1.43
N VAL A 66 0.34 -16.91 -1.09
CA VAL A 66 -0.22 -16.13 0.02
C VAL A 66 0.02 -16.91 1.32
N THR A 67 0.56 -16.24 2.33
CA THR A 67 0.75 -16.85 3.66
C THR A 67 -0.60 -17.23 4.28
N GLN A 68 -0.65 -18.35 4.97
CA GLN A 68 -1.86 -18.74 5.72
C GLN A 68 -2.23 -17.62 6.71
N ASN A 69 -3.50 -17.17 6.69
CA ASN A 69 -3.99 -16.01 7.44
C ASN A 69 -3.23 -14.70 7.15
N GLY A 70 -2.53 -14.64 6.02
CA GLY A 70 -1.74 -13.48 5.62
C GLY A 70 -2.54 -12.34 5.01
N ILE A 71 -3.87 -12.45 4.89
CA ILE A 71 -4.73 -11.35 4.48
C ILE A 71 -5.30 -10.68 5.72
N VAL A 72 -4.92 -9.42 5.94
CA VAL A 72 -5.28 -8.66 7.14
C VAL A 72 -5.83 -7.29 6.76
N SER A 73 -6.55 -6.64 7.67
CA SER A 73 -6.84 -5.21 7.52
C SER A 73 -5.54 -4.41 7.49
N ALA A 74 -5.34 -3.57 6.47
CA ALA A 74 -4.18 -2.68 6.40
C ALA A 74 -4.21 -1.59 7.48
N ALA A 75 -5.38 -1.34 8.09
CA ALA A 75 -5.53 -0.36 9.14
C ALA A 75 -5.11 -0.91 10.53
N SER A 76 -5.61 -2.10 10.89
CA SER A 76 -5.41 -2.66 12.23
C SER A 76 -4.40 -3.79 12.29
N TYR A 77 -3.89 -4.26 11.15
CA TYR A 77 -3.01 -5.45 11.01
C TYR A 77 -3.61 -6.74 11.58
N LYS A 78 -4.92 -6.79 11.76
CA LYS A 78 -5.62 -7.97 12.26
C LYS A 78 -6.29 -8.73 11.11
N ALA A 79 -6.26 -10.07 11.18
CA ALA A 79 -7.08 -10.90 10.32
C ALA A 79 -8.55 -10.72 10.74
N THR A 80 -9.31 -10.02 9.91
CA THR A 80 -10.73 -9.72 10.15
C THR A 80 -11.52 -9.95 8.86
N ALA A 81 -12.86 -9.87 8.95
CA ALA A 81 -13.67 -9.72 7.77
C ALA A 81 -13.33 -8.41 7.04
N VAL A 82 -13.65 -8.34 5.76
CA VAL A 82 -13.47 -7.16 4.93
C VAL A 82 -14.79 -6.69 4.34
N ALA A 83 -14.85 -5.45 3.89
CA ALA A 83 -16.01 -4.88 3.19
C ALA A 83 -15.56 -4.26 1.86
N ALA A 84 -16.51 -3.79 1.06
CA ALA A 84 -16.21 -2.98 -0.11
C ALA A 84 -15.41 -1.73 0.29
N GLY A 85 -14.41 -1.37 -0.51
CA GLY A 85 -13.57 -0.19 -0.25
C GLY A 85 -12.75 -0.26 1.04
N THR A 86 -12.39 -1.48 1.48
CA THR A 86 -11.51 -1.71 2.64
C THR A 86 -10.07 -1.88 2.17
N TRP A 87 -9.13 -1.24 2.83
CA TRP A 87 -7.71 -1.48 2.65
C TRP A 87 -7.30 -2.78 3.32
N ILE A 88 -6.74 -3.70 2.55
CA ILE A 88 -6.17 -4.97 3.02
C ILE A 88 -4.68 -5.03 2.70
N THR A 89 -3.93 -5.69 3.56
CA THR A 89 -2.56 -6.13 3.31
C THR A 89 -2.55 -7.63 3.08
N ILE A 90 -1.83 -8.08 2.05
CA ILE A 90 -1.64 -9.48 1.71
C ILE A 90 -0.17 -9.80 1.90
N TYR A 91 0.14 -10.68 2.85
CA TYR A 91 1.50 -11.19 3.07
C TYR A 91 1.71 -12.51 2.34
N GLY A 92 2.92 -12.71 1.84
CA GLY A 92 3.25 -13.92 1.10
C GLY A 92 4.71 -14.00 0.65
N THR A 93 4.96 -14.81 -0.34
CA THR A 93 6.27 -14.94 -1.01
C THR A 93 6.09 -14.83 -2.51
N ASP A 94 7.11 -14.30 -3.18
CA ASP A 94 7.15 -14.11 -4.63
C ASP A 94 5.93 -13.32 -5.17
N LEU A 95 5.37 -12.40 -4.33
CA LEU A 95 4.19 -11.61 -4.66
C LEU A 95 4.45 -10.51 -5.70
N ALA A 96 5.70 -10.06 -5.83
CA ALA A 96 6.14 -9.12 -6.85
C ALA A 96 7.65 -9.29 -7.09
N SER A 97 8.14 -8.83 -8.24
CA SER A 97 9.58 -8.72 -8.54
C SER A 97 10.18 -7.36 -8.18
N SER A 98 9.33 -6.37 -7.90
CA SER A 98 9.71 -4.99 -7.55
C SER A 98 9.15 -4.61 -6.19
N THR A 99 9.63 -3.48 -5.66
CA THR A 99 9.07 -2.85 -4.45
C THR A 99 8.78 -1.40 -4.75
N ARG A 100 7.49 -1.04 -4.80
CA ARG A 100 7.05 0.35 -4.96
C ARG A 100 5.59 0.59 -4.59
N LEU A 101 5.27 1.84 -4.39
CA LEU A 101 3.90 2.36 -4.39
C LEU A 101 3.47 2.71 -5.81
N TRP A 102 2.16 2.82 -6.05
CA TRP A 102 1.64 3.48 -7.24
C TRP A 102 2.14 4.93 -7.35
N ALA A 103 2.14 5.46 -8.56
CA ALA A 103 2.50 6.84 -8.85
C ALA A 103 1.48 7.43 -9.83
N SER A 104 1.53 8.74 -10.06
CA SER A 104 0.57 9.42 -10.96
C SER A 104 0.46 8.80 -12.35
N LYS A 105 1.54 8.22 -12.86
CA LYS A 105 1.58 7.52 -14.16
C LYS A 105 0.76 6.22 -14.20
N ASP A 106 0.47 5.62 -13.06
CA ASP A 106 -0.27 4.35 -12.96
C ASP A 106 -1.80 4.57 -12.98
N PHE A 107 -2.24 5.83 -12.86
CA PHE A 107 -3.65 6.21 -12.91
C PHE A 107 -4.09 6.46 -14.35
N VAL A 108 -5.07 5.73 -14.83
CA VAL A 108 -5.61 5.88 -16.19
C VAL A 108 -6.98 6.55 -16.10
N GLY A 109 -7.10 7.76 -16.67
CA GLY A 109 -8.36 8.52 -16.64
C GLY A 109 -8.87 8.83 -15.23
N GLY A 110 -7.97 8.94 -14.24
CA GLY A 110 -8.30 9.16 -12.83
C GLY A 110 -8.73 7.91 -12.06
N ALA A 111 -8.78 6.74 -12.72
CA ALA A 111 -9.06 5.47 -12.07
C ALA A 111 -7.82 4.92 -11.35
N LEU A 112 -8.05 4.28 -10.20
CA LEU A 112 -7.01 3.57 -9.45
C LEU A 112 -6.49 2.37 -10.22
N PRO A 113 -5.18 2.04 -10.17
CA PRO A 113 -4.63 0.90 -10.89
C PRO A 113 -5.12 -0.43 -10.32
N THR A 114 -5.66 -1.29 -11.19
CA THR A 114 -6.02 -2.68 -10.86
C THR A 114 -4.88 -3.66 -11.07
N SER A 115 -3.75 -3.16 -11.58
CA SER A 115 -2.49 -3.91 -11.72
C SER A 115 -1.31 -2.96 -11.51
N LEU A 116 -0.26 -3.45 -10.87
CA LEU A 116 0.99 -2.73 -10.63
C LEU A 116 2.16 -3.68 -10.88
N ASP A 117 3.06 -3.34 -11.83
CA ASP A 117 4.21 -4.16 -12.22
C ASP A 117 3.87 -5.64 -12.52
N GLY A 118 2.74 -5.87 -13.21
CA GLY A 118 2.28 -7.21 -13.56
C GLY A 118 1.58 -7.97 -12.42
N VAL A 119 1.43 -7.34 -11.25
CA VAL A 119 0.69 -7.90 -10.10
C VAL A 119 -0.75 -7.42 -10.13
N SER A 120 -1.69 -8.33 -10.00
CA SER A 120 -3.12 -8.03 -9.86
C SER A 120 -3.74 -8.92 -8.78
N VAL A 121 -4.82 -8.43 -8.18
CA VAL A 121 -5.55 -9.13 -7.13
C VAL A 121 -7.03 -9.10 -7.44
N THR A 122 -7.71 -10.23 -7.30
CA THR A 122 -9.16 -10.28 -7.34
C THR A 122 -9.73 -10.67 -6.00
N VAL A 123 -10.85 -10.06 -5.64
CA VAL A 123 -11.67 -10.40 -4.47
C VAL A 123 -13.04 -10.78 -4.98
N ASN A 124 -13.49 -12.01 -4.73
CA ASN A 124 -14.73 -12.55 -5.27
C ASN A 124 -14.81 -12.41 -6.81
N GLY A 125 -13.70 -12.62 -7.51
CA GLY A 125 -13.60 -12.47 -8.97
C GLY A 125 -13.58 -11.03 -9.51
N LYS A 126 -13.77 -10.01 -8.64
CA LYS A 126 -13.71 -8.60 -9.04
C LYS A 126 -12.29 -8.04 -8.78
N ALA A 127 -11.80 -7.18 -9.68
CA ALA A 127 -10.47 -6.59 -9.56
C ALA A 127 -10.37 -5.65 -8.36
N GLY A 128 -9.42 -5.89 -7.47
CA GLY A 128 -8.98 -4.96 -6.45
C GLY A 128 -8.02 -3.91 -7.01
N PHE A 129 -7.79 -2.85 -6.26
CA PHE A 129 -6.91 -1.74 -6.67
C PHE A 129 -5.58 -1.85 -5.91
N VAL A 130 -4.49 -2.03 -6.66
CA VAL A 130 -3.17 -2.33 -6.09
C VAL A 130 -2.41 -1.03 -5.84
N GLU A 131 -2.14 -0.72 -4.57
CA GLU A 131 -1.39 0.48 -4.15
C GLU A 131 0.10 0.21 -4.01
N TYR A 132 0.44 -0.90 -3.38
CA TYR A 132 1.82 -1.25 -3.03
C TYR A 132 2.12 -2.68 -3.42
N VAL A 133 3.31 -2.88 -3.97
CA VAL A 133 3.85 -4.20 -4.28
C VAL A 133 5.25 -4.36 -3.68
N SER A 134 5.53 -5.56 -3.20
CA SER A 134 6.86 -6.04 -2.82
C SER A 134 6.89 -7.57 -2.91
N PRO A 135 8.05 -8.23 -2.87
CA PRO A 135 8.13 -9.68 -2.86
C PRO A 135 7.36 -10.35 -1.70
N GLY A 136 7.20 -9.66 -0.57
CA GLY A 136 6.56 -10.19 0.65
C GLY A 136 5.21 -9.59 1.00
N GLN A 137 4.78 -8.49 0.34
CA GLN A 137 3.59 -7.76 0.74
C GLN A 137 2.92 -7.05 -0.43
N LEU A 138 1.59 -7.06 -0.44
CA LEU A 138 0.76 -6.19 -1.29
C LEU A 138 -0.20 -5.40 -0.40
N ASN A 139 -0.47 -4.11 -0.77
CA ASN A 139 -1.61 -3.37 -0.23
C ASN A 139 -2.65 -3.19 -1.33
N VAL A 140 -3.89 -3.52 -1.02
CA VAL A 140 -4.97 -3.56 -2.00
C VAL A 140 -6.24 -2.95 -1.40
N LEU A 141 -6.86 -2.06 -2.14
CA LEU A 141 -8.22 -1.62 -1.83
C LEU A 141 -9.21 -2.61 -2.46
N THR A 142 -10.11 -3.16 -1.65
CA THR A 142 -11.12 -4.13 -2.14
C THR A 142 -12.10 -3.46 -3.09
N PRO A 143 -12.60 -4.18 -4.12
CA PRO A 143 -13.57 -3.64 -5.06
C PRO A 143 -14.94 -3.41 -4.42
N ASP A 144 -15.82 -2.69 -5.13
CA ASP A 144 -17.24 -2.59 -4.74
C ASP A 144 -17.91 -3.96 -4.92
N ASP A 145 -18.11 -4.64 -3.81
CA ASP A 145 -18.83 -5.90 -3.73
C ASP A 145 -19.73 -5.92 -2.50
N ARG A 146 -21.04 -6.01 -2.74
CA ARG A 146 -22.07 -6.04 -1.70
C ARG A 146 -22.43 -7.45 -1.24
N SER A 147 -21.74 -8.47 -1.74
CA SER A 147 -21.91 -9.85 -1.28
C SER A 147 -21.43 -9.96 0.18
N THR A 148 -21.94 -10.96 0.88
CA THR A 148 -21.54 -11.31 2.25
C THR A 148 -21.21 -12.80 2.33
N GLY A 149 -20.37 -13.17 3.31
CA GLY A 149 -19.92 -14.55 3.51
C GLY A 149 -18.53 -14.82 2.94
N PRO A 150 -18.12 -16.09 2.88
CA PRO A 150 -16.79 -16.49 2.43
C PRO A 150 -16.62 -16.25 0.92
N VAL A 151 -15.51 -15.61 0.54
CA VAL A 151 -15.12 -15.32 -0.85
C VAL A 151 -13.65 -15.62 -1.06
N GLN A 152 -13.27 -15.78 -2.34
CA GLN A 152 -11.89 -16.04 -2.73
C GLN A 152 -11.13 -14.74 -3.03
N VAL A 153 -9.91 -14.67 -2.53
CA VAL A 153 -8.90 -13.67 -2.95
C VAL A 153 -7.83 -14.41 -3.74
N GLN A 154 -7.52 -13.91 -4.93
CA GLN A 154 -6.49 -14.50 -5.78
C GLN A 154 -5.49 -13.45 -6.21
N VAL A 155 -4.22 -13.69 -5.92
CA VAL A 155 -3.09 -12.91 -6.43
C VAL A 155 -2.61 -13.54 -7.74
N LYS A 156 -2.35 -12.70 -8.74
CA LYS A 156 -1.76 -13.09 -10.02
C LYS A 156 -0.54 -12.20 -10.30
N THR A 157 0.54 -12.85 -10.70
CA THR A 157 1.81 -12.21 -11.11
C THR A 157 2.27 -12.76 -12.45
N LEU A 158 3.41 -12.32 -12.96
CA LEU A 158 4.04 -12.91 -14.14
C LEU A 158 4.41 -14.39 -13.91
N GLY A 159 4.62 -14.82 -12.67
CA GLY A 159 4.89 -16.22 -12.28
C GLY A 159 3.64 -17.11 -12.24
N GLY A 160 2.46 -16.55 -12.51
CA GLY A 160 1.19 -17.27 -12.49
C GLY A 160 0.24 -16.79 -11.38
N ALA A 161 -0.79 -17.59 -11.11
CA ALA A 161 -1.76 -17.32 -10.07
C ALA A 161 -1.41 -18.08 -8.79
N ALA A 162 -1.49 -17.40 -7.63
CA ALA A 162 -1.44 -18.07 -6.32
C ALA A 162 -2.63 -19.01 -6.14
N ASP A 163 -2.52 -19.95 -5.21
CA ASP A 163 -3.70 -20.66 -4.75
C ASP A 163 -4.63 -19.67 -4.05
N PRO A 164 -5.96 -19.73 -4.30
CA PRO A 164 -6.89 -18.77 -3.73
C PRO A 164 -6.93 -18.87 -2.20
N ALA A 165 -6.94 -17.71 -1.54
CA ALA A 165 -7.16 -17.62 -0.09
C ALA A 165 -8.60 -17.20 0.19
N THR A 166 -9.20 -17.76 1.24
CA THR A 166 -10.59 -17.43 1.63
C THR A 166 -10.61 -16.34 2.70
N ILE A 167 -11.43 -15.31 2.49
CA ILE A 167 -11.76 -14.28 3.48
C ILE A 167 -13.28 -14.17 3.62
N THR A 168 -13.75 -13.46 4.64
CA THR A 168 -15.19 -13.18 4.83
C THR A 168 -15.51 -11.75 4.41
N LEU A 169 -16.46 -11.58 3.48
CA LEU A 169 -17.05 -10.28 3.17
C LEU A 169 -18.20 -9.96 4.12
N GLN A 170 -18.28 -8.70 4.53
CA GLN A 170 -19.35 -8.13 5.36
C GLN A 170 -19.82 -6.79 4.76
N THR A 171 -20.97 -6.31 5.21
CA THR A 171 -21.49 -5.00 4.78
C THR A 171 -20.61 -3.85 5.23
N THR A 172 -20.04 -3.97 6.45
CA THR A 172 -19.02 -3.09 7.02
C THR A 172 -17.98 -3.92 7.74
N ALA A 173 -16.74 -3.45 7.74
CA ALA A 173 -15.62 -4.07 8.45
C ALA A 173 -14.72 -2.97 9.03
N PRO A 174 -15.23 -2.23 10.04
CA PRO A 174 -14.57 -1.04 10.54
C PRO A 174 -13.20 -1.38 11.13
N ALA A 175 -12.19 -0.62 10.73
CA ALA A 175 -10.85 -0.70 11.29
C ALA A 175 -10.24 0.69 11.38
N LEU A 176 -9.71 1.05 12.54
CA LEU A 176 -8.92 2.26 12.73
C LEU A 176 -7.46 2.01 12.31
N PHE A 177 -6.87 2.95 11.62
CA PHE A 177 -5.44 2.89 11.33
C PHE A 177 -4.63 3.00 12.61
N THR A 178 -3.59 2.18 12.69
CA THR A 178 -2.69 2.12 13.84
C THR A 178 -1.23 2.24 13.35
N PHE A 179 -0.34 2.73 14.20
CA PHE A 179 1.08 2.81 13.88
C PHE A 179 1.78 1.44 13.96
N ASP A 180 1.34 0.60 14.92
CA ASP A 180 2.02 -0.66 15.25
C ASP A 180 1.04 -1.83 15.49
N GLY A 181 -0.21 -1.65 15.09
CA GLY A 181 -1.31 -2.60 15.36
C GLY A 181 -1.98 -2.40 16.72
N THR A 182 -1.53 -1.43 17.53
CA THR A 182 -2.05 -1.15 18.87
C THR A 182 -2.37 0.33 19.10
N VAL A 183 -1.49 1.26 18.75
CA VAL A 183 -1.69 2.70 18.95
C VAL A 183 -2.38 3.29 17.72
N ALA A 184 -3.53 3.94 17.92
CA ALA A 184 -4.26 4.59 16.83
C ALA A 184 -3.39 5.65 16.13
N ALA A 185 -3.37 5.61 14.80
CA ALA A 185 -2.80 6.66 13.97
C ALA A 185 -3.73 7.88 14.06
N SER A 186 -3.52 8.73 15.04
CA SER A 186 -4.37 9.87 15.35
C SER A 186 -3.56 11.16 15.46
N THR A 187 -4.25 12.28 15.21
CA THR A 187 -3.66 13.61 15.26
C THR A 187 -4.53 14.56 16.05
N HIS A 188 -3.90 15.60 16.61
CA HIS A 188 -4.57 16.83 16.97
C HIS A 188 -5.17 17.50 15.71
N VAL A 189 -6.05 18.46 15.86
CA VAL A 189 -6.67 19.16 14.73
C VAL A 189 -5.67 19.98 13.91
N ASP A 190 -4.51 20.31 14.46
CA ASP A 190 -3.40 20.98 13.78
C ASP A 190 -2.50 20.01 12.98
N GLY A 191 -2.79 18.71 13.01
CA GLY A 191 -2.06 17.66 12.32
C GLY A 191 -0.86 17.09 13.10
N THR A 192 -0.56 17.57 14.31
CA THR A 192 0.49 16.98 15.15
C THR A 192 0.04 15.61 15.69
N LEU A 193 1.00 14.69 15.84
CA LEU A 193 0.71 13.30 16.19
C LEU A 193 0.33 13.15 17.67
N ILE A 194 -0.70 12.34 17.92
CA ILE A 194 -1.10 11.95 19.27
C ILE A 194 -0.39 10.67 19.68
N GLY A 195 0.15 10.67 20.92
CA GLY A 195 0.77 9.51 21.52
C GLY A 195 1.53 9.88 22.81
N ALA A 196 1.98 8.86 23.50
CA ALA A 196 2.89 9.08 24.63
C ALA A 196 4.17 9.79 24.17
N PRO A 197 4.76 10.66 24.98
CA PRO A 197 6.04 11.29 24.65
C PRO A 197 7.11 10.24 24.32
N GLY A 198 7.77 10.38 23.16
CA GLY A 198 8.80 9.45 22.71
C GLY A 198 8.28 8.17 22.04
N LEU A 199 7.02 8.10 21.67
CA LEU A 199 6.46 6.98 20.88
C LEU A 199 7.27 6.72 19.60
N PHE A 200 7.80 7.78 18.98
CA PHE A 200 8.67 7.70 17.80
C PHE A 200 10.03 8.36 18.08
N PRO A 201 10.95 7.71 18.79
CA PRO A 201 12.21 8.32 19.18
C PRO A 201 13.12 8.73 18.01
N ALA A 202 12.93 8.11 16.84
CA ALA A 202 13.69 8.42 15.62
C ALA A 202 12.96 9.39 14.67
N ALA A 203 11.71 9.78 14.97
CA ALA A 203 10.94 10.70 14.12
C ALA A 203 11.19 12.15 14.52
N PRO A 204 11.26 13.10 13.55
CA PRO A 204 11.42 14.52 13.86
C PRO A 204 10.19 15.13 14.54
N ALA A 205 9.03 14.45 14.51
CA ALA A 205 7.79 14.91 15.11
C ALA A 205 7.61 14.34 16.53
N ALA A 206 7.57 15.21 17.53
CA ALA A 206 7.20 14.82 18.88
C ALA A 206 5.73 14.43 18.94
N THR A 207 5.42 13.33 19.62
CA THR A 207 4.04 12.97 19.97
C THR A 207 3.66 13.64 21.30
N THR A 208 2.41 14.09 21.40
CA THR A 208 1.84 14.62 22.63
C THR A 208 0.51 13.91 22.95
N PRO A 209 0.21 13.70 24.26
CA PRO A 209 -1.09 13.13 24.64
C PRO A 209 -2.26 14.02 24.24
N ALA A 210 -3.40 13.41 23.91
CA ALA A 210 -4.66 14.12 23.78
C ALA A 210 -5.15 14.62 25.13
N LYS A 211 -6.00 15.66 25.16
CA LYS A 211 -6.59 16.20 26.38
C LYS A 211 -8.07 15.82 26.49
N PRO A 212 -8.60 15.57 27.69
CA PRO A 212 -10.04 15.48 27.88
C PRO A 212 -10.77 16.73 27.35
N GLY A 213 -11.85 16.52 26.58
CA GLY A 213 -12.62 17.59 25.90
C GLY A 213 -12.00 18.07 24.59
N GLU A 214 -10.83 17.61 24.20
CA GLU A 214 -10.19 17.95 22.92
C GLU A 214 -10.86 17.21 21.76
N THR A 215 -10.94 17.85 20.59
CA THR A 215 -11.27 17.17 19.34
C THR A 215 -9.99 16.59 18.73
N VAL A 216 -9.99 15.28 18.52
CA VAL A 216 -8.91 14.52 17.89
C VAL A 216 -9.36 13.95 16.56
N VAL A 217 -8.42 13.64 15.68
CA VAL A 217 -8.70 13.07 14.36
C VAL A 217 -8.21 11.63 14.33
N PHE A 218 -9.11 10.70 14.06
CA PHE A 218 -8.79 9.30 13.74
C PHE A 218 -8.97 9.04 12.26
N TYR A 219 -8.26 8.05 11.77
CA TYR A 219 -8.38 7.56 10.40
C TYR A 219 -8.76 6.08 10.40
N GLY A 220 -9.53 5.66 9.40
CA GLY A 220 -10.00 4.28 9.32
C GLY A 220 -10.39 3.85 7.92
N SER A 221 -10.75 2.58 7.77
CA SER A 221 -11.22 1.95 6.55
C SER A 221 -12.34 0.96 6.85
N GLY A 222 -13.20 0.67 5.85
CA GLY A 222 -14.24 -0.35 5.98
C GLY A 222 -15.53 0.09 6.67
N PHE A 223 -15.80 1.38 6.75
CA PHE A 223 -16.98 1.93 7.45
C PHE A 223 -18.26 1.94 6.60
N GLY A 224 -18.19 1.56 5.32
CA GLY A 224 -19.37 1.41 4.47
C GLY A 224 -19.63 2.59 3.54
N ALA A 225 -20.89 2.76 3.11
CA ALA A 225 -21.26 3.73 2.10
C ALA A 225 -21.22 5.18 2.61
N THR A 226 -21.04 6.12 1.68
CA THR A 226 -21.09 7.58 1.94
C THR A 226 -22.25 8.23 1.20
N ASN A 227 -22.58 9.45 1.58
CA ASN A 227 -23.56 10.30 0.90
C ASN A 227 -22.96 11.72 0.71
N PRO A 228 -22.67 12.14 -0.55
CA PRO A 228 -22.89 11.38 -1.79
C PRO A 228 -22.05 10.11 -1.86
N ALA A 229 -22.55 9.13 -2.63
CA ALA A 229 -21.82 7.88 -2.87
C ALA A 229 -20.54 8.14 -3.64
N THR A 230 -19.44 7.48 -3.22
CA THR A 230 -18.13 7.54 -3.89
C THR A 230 -17.81 6.21 -4.57
N SER A 231 -17.10 6.27 -5.69
CA SER A 231 -16.57 5.07 -6.33
C SER A 231 -15.34 4.56 -5.57
N THR A 232 -15.25 3.25 -5.33
CA THR A 232 -14.04 2.63 -4.75
C THR A 232 -12.85 2.64 -5.71
N GLY A 233 -13.09 2.83 -7.00
CA GLY A 233 -12.06 2.79 -8.05
C GLY A 233 -11.46 4.15 -8.41
N ALA A 234 -11.68 5.19 -7.63
CA ALA A 234 -11.15 6.53 -7.89
C ALA A 234 -10.77 7.25 -6.59
N LEU A 235 -9.92 8.26 -6.70
CA LEU A 235 -9.69 9.17 -5.59
C LEU A 235 -10.96 9.98 -5.30
N VAL A 236 -11.24 10.19 -4.02
CA VAL A 236 -12.34 11.04 -3.56
C VAL A 236 -12.08 12.47 -4.00
N THR A 237 -13.03 13.11 -4.67
CA THR A 237 -12.88 14.48 -5.19
C THR A 237 -13.46 15.54 -4.25
N GLN A 238 -14.38 15.15 -3.37
CA GLN A 238 -15.01 16.04 -2.38
C GLN A 238 -15.25 15.28 -1.08
N VAL A 239 -15.41 16.01 0.02
CA VAL A 239 -15.80 15.40 1.30
C VAL A 239 -17.10 14.64 1.12
N SER A 240 -17.14 13.38 1.56
CA SER A 240 -18.31 12.50 1.46
C SER A 240 -18.61 11.89 2.83
N PRO A 241 -19.57 12.49 3.56
CA PRO A 241 -19.96 12.01 4.88
C PRO A 241 -20.42 10.54 4.87
N LEU A 242 -20.16 9.83 5.95
CA LEU A 242 -20.66 8.48 6.16
C LEU A 242 -22.19 8.48 6.13
N ALA A 243 -22.78 7.54 5.38
CA ALA A 243 -24.22 7.42 5.25
C ALA A 243 -24.86 6.71 6.47
N ALA A 244 -24.11 5.86 7.17
CA ALA A 244 -24.58 5.15 8.35
C ALA A 244 -24.87 6.12 9.51
N THR A 245 -25.99 5.91 10.21
CA THR A 245 -26.45 6.74 11.33
C THR A 245 -26.18 6.09 12.70
N ASP A 246 -25.71 4.85 12.70
CA ASP A 246 -25.45 4.03 13.88
C ASP A 246 -23.97 3.98 14.27
N LEU A 247 -23.13 4.84 13.66
CA LEU A 247 -21.72 4.95 14.03
C LEU A 247 -21.59 5.40 15.47
N SER A 248 -20.83 4.66 16.24
CA SER A 248 -20.39 5.03 17.58
C SER A 248 -18.88 4.84 17.75
N ILE A 249 -18.27 5.73 18.52
CA ILE A 249 -16.86 5.59 18.93
C ILE A 249 -16.80 5.74 20.44
N THR A 250 -16.09 4.83 21.09
CA THR A 250 -15.81 4.90 22.53
C THR A 250 -14.34 5.12 22.77
N ILE A 251 -14.01 5.91 23.80
CA ILE A 251 -12.65 6.15 24.30
C ILE A 251 -12.64 5.82 25.78
N GLY A 252 -11.80 4.85 26.19
CA GLY A 252 -11.80 4.37 27.56
C GLY A 252 -13.13 3.75 28.01
N GLY A 253 -13.92 3.21 27.05
CA GLY A 253 -15.27 2.69 27.28
C GLY A 253 -16.36 3.74 27.36
N ALA A 254 -16.03 5.04 27.43
CA ALA A 254 -17.02 6.12 27.41
C ALA A 254 -17.38 6.53 25.97
N SER A 255 -18.65 6.82 25.71
CA SER A 255 -19.09 7.30 24.39
C SER A 255 -18.46 8.65 24.09
N ALA A 256 -17.86 8.77 22.90
CA ALA A 256 -17.24 9.98 22.40
C ALA A 256 -18.16 10.68 21.40
N LYS A 257 -18.18 12.02 21.42
CA LYS A 257 -18.97 12.81 20.47
C LYS A 257 -18.24 12.91 19.15
N ILE A 258 -18.91 12.53 18.07
CA ILE A 258 -18.39 12.59 16.70
C ILE A 258 -18.93 13.85 16.03
N SER A 259 -18.03 14.74 15.61
CA SER A 259 -18.40 15.97 14.88
C SER A 259 -18.28 15.81 13.36
N PHE A 260 -17.48 14.85 12.90
CA PHE A 260 -17.35 14.48 11.50
C PHE A 260 -17.01 12.99 11.37
N ALA A 261 -17.57 12.33 10.36
CA ALA A 261 -17.21 11.00 9.89
C ALA A 261 -17.43 10.91 8.39
N GLY A 262 -16.43 10.52 7.62
CA GLY A 262 -16.57 10.41 6.16
C GLY A 262 -15.26 10.27 5.43
N LEU A 263 -15.36 10.06 4.10
CA LEU A 263 -14.21 10.03 3.19
C LEU A 263 -13.71 11.46 2.92
N ILE A 264 -12.39 11.60 2.81
CA ILE A 264 -11.72 12.88 2.57
C ILE A 264 -11.12 12.93 1.15
N PRO A 265 -11.03 14.14 0.54
CA PRO A 265 -10.50 14.32 -0.81
C PRO A 265 -9.05 13.84 -0.97
N ASN A 266 -8.70 13.51 -2.22
CA ASN A 266 -7.37 13.05 -2.64
C ASN A 266 -6.92 11.71 -2.04
N ASN A 267 -7.84 10.98 -1.40
CA ASN A 267 -7.61 9.64 -0.85
C ASN A 267 -8.64 8.65 -1.42
N ALA A 268 -8.38 7.36 -1.27
CA ALA A 268 -9.30 6.30 -1.60
C ALA A 268 -9.51 5.41 -0.38
N GLY A 269 -10.77 5.11 -0.03
CA GLY A 269 -11.11 4.22 1.09
C GLY A 269 -10.61 4.67 2.47
N LEU A 270 -10.17 5.95 2.60
CA LEU A 270 -9.69 6.54 3.84
C LEU A 270 -10.80 7.40 4.47
N TYR A 271 -11.32 6.93 5.59
CA TYR A 271 -12.26 7.69 6.42
C TYR A 271 -11.52 8.51 7.44
N GLN A 272 -12.02 9.71 7.69
CA GLN A 272 -11.61 10.59 8.78
C GLN A 272 -12.74 10.70 9.80
N PHE A 273 -12.39 10.71 11.07
CA PHE A 273 -13.31 10.91 12.19
C PHE A 273 -12.79 12.04 13.09
N ASN A 274 -13.57 13.10 13.25
CA ASN A 274 -13.29 14.14 14.24
C ASN A 274 -14.10 13.83 15.49
N VAL A 275 -13.39 13.50 16.57
CA VAL A 275 -13.98 12.91 17.78
C VAL A 275 -13.54 13.69 19.00
N GLU A 276 -14.47 14.08 19.85
CA GLU A 276 -14.19 14.75 21.13
C GLU A 276 -13.83 13.69 22.18
N VAL A 277 -12.65 13.79 22.76
CA VAL A 277 -12.24 12.96 23.89
C VAL A 277 -13.17 13.23 25.06
N PRO A 278 -13.78 12.22 25.69
CA PRO A 278 -14.68 12.45 26.82
C PRO A 278 -14.05 13.34 27.89
N ALA A 279 -14.77 14.37 28.36
CA ALA A 279 -14.24 15.30 29.35
C ALA A 279 -13.88 14.63 30.69
N THR A 280 -14.42 13.45 30.94
CA THR A 280 -14.14 12.61 32.10
C THR A 280 -13.03 11.59 31.88
N ALA A 281 -12.40 11.58 30.68
CA ALA A 281 -11.35 10.62 30.37
C ALA A 281 -10.21 10.69 31.40
N PRO A 282 -9.78 9.55 31.95
CA PRO A 282 -8.64 9.51 32.85
C PRO A 282 -7.32 9.67 32.07
N ASP A 283 -6.26 10.00 32.79
CA ASP A 283 -4.90 9.99 32.26
C ASP A 283 -4.46 8.55 31.93
N GLY A 284 -3.67 8.37 30.87
CA GLY A 284 -3.07 7.11 30.47
C GLY A 284 -3.47 6.63 29.07
N ASP A 285 -3.15 5.39 28.78
CA ASP A 285 -3.50 4.74 27.52
C ASP A 285 -4.93 4.19 27.59
N LEU A 286 -5.81 4.75 26.75
CA LEU A 286 -7.22 4.41 26.71
C LEU A 286 -7.56 3.64 25.46
N SER A 287 -8.47 2.69 25.57
CA SER A 287 -8.99 1.94 24.42
C SER A 287 -9.86 2.82 23.53
N VAL A 288 -9.73 2.67 22.21
CA VAL A 288 -10.62 3.27 21.20
C VAL A 288 -11.26 2.14 20.41
N VAL A 289 -12.59 2.16 20.33
CA VAL A 289 -13.36 1.20 19.53
C VAL A 289 -14.40 1.96 18.73
N ALA A 290 -14.45 1.71 17.43
CA ALA A 290 -15.47 2.22 16.53
C ALA A 290 -16.42 1.08 16.15
N THR A 291 -17.73 1.37 16.16
CA THR A 291 -18.78 0.39 15.81
C THR A 291 -19.72 1.00 14.78
N VAL A 292 -20.03 0.26 13.72
CA VAL A 292 -20.98 0.64 12.67
C VAL A 292 -21.60 -0.61 12.04
N GLY A 293 -22.89 -0.56 11.72
CA GLY A 293 -23.61 -1.69 11.11
C GLY A 293 -23.60 -2.96 11.96
N GLY A 294 -23.48 -2.82 13.29
CA GLY A 294 -23.39 -3.95 14.23
C GLY A 294 -22.01 -4.59 14.33
N PHE A 295 -20.99 -4.10 13.63
CA PHE A 295 -19.62 -4.60 13.67
C PHE A 295 -18.68 -3.60 14.35
N SER A 296 -17.77 -4.11 15.18
CA SER A 296 -16.79 -3.29 15.90
C SER A 296 -15.39 -3.46 15.32
N SER A 297 -14.62 -2.37 15.36
CA SER A 297 -13.19 -2.40 15.05
C SER A 297 -12.43 -3.23 16.09
N ALA A 298 -11.22 -3.67 15.73
CA ALA A 298 -10.25 -4.06 16.73
C ALA A 298 -9.98 -2.87 17.67
N VAL A 299 -9.61 -3.19 18.92
CA VAL A 299 -9.23 -2.16 19.89
C VAL A 299 -7.94 -1.49 19.45
N ALA A 300 -7.96 -0.16 19.36
CA ALA A 300 -6.78 0.68 19.23
C ALA A 300 -6.57 1.49 20.53
N GLY A 301 -5.40 2.03 20.73
CA GLY A 301 -5.05 2.84 21.91
C GLY A 301 -4.92 4.33 21.58
N ILE A 302 -5.26 5.19 22.52
CA ILE A 302 -4.93 6.63 22.52
C ILE A 302 -4.37 7.04 23.86
N ASN A 303 -3.29 7.81 23.87
CA ASN A 303 -2.74 8.34 25.11
C ASN A 303 -3.44 9.66 25.45
N VAL A 304 -3.95 9.76 26.66
CA VAL A 304 -4.68 10.94 27.18
C VAL A 304 -3.99 11.46 28.44
N LYS A 305 -3.87 12.79 28.57
CA LYS A 305 -3.31 13.46 29.76
C LYS A 305 -3.99 14.82 29.97
N LYS A 306 -4.38 15.09 31.22
CA LYS A 306 -4.92 16.37 31.67
C LYS A 306 -3.90 17.49 31.66
#